data_7822a01adf7305c64f68d02bf3ab6a31
#
_entry.id   7822a01adf7305c64f68d02bf3ab6a31
#
_cell.length_a   1.000
_cell.length_b   1.000
_cell.length_c   1.000
_cell.angle_alpha   90.00
_cell.angle_beta   90.00
_cell.angle_gamma   90.00
#
_symmetry.space_group_name_H-M   'P 1'
#
loop_
_entity.id
_entity.type
_entity.pdbx_description
1 polymer ?
#
loop_
_entity_poly.entity_id
_entity_poly.type
_entity_poly.pdbx_seq_one_letter_code
_entity_poly.pdbx_strand_id
1 'polypeptide(L)'
;EEGSGTKAAMHLDEMNTEGRNITGTSHTRGSGYMFGLQAGLPVQGPTWDVLREKDFKGRLKAINDDTFCETLVAEAREPKSCGIPLQKVYFLGFDDAPEHNSAQNLIELSKSAGEHWSETFLRLSRDSNGHGLFNWRMFAGNLKEQGDLFASENLIPGLGDVGAHVSQIMDGGWASFILSHYVRETGVFTLPEAIKRMTADPAAVIGLKDRGTLKTGMKADINVFKPEEVTELQPVLVNDFPGEAPRYIQKSRGFKATIVNGQVNVLDGEPTRARAGQVLRH
;
A
#
# COMPACT_ATOMS: atom_id res chain seq x y z
N GLU A 1 -15.19 -12.08 5.81
CA GLU A 1 -15.71 -13.24 6.54
C GLU A 1 -14.59 -14.27 6.72
N GLU A 2 -14.57 -14.97 7.83
CA GLU A 2 -13.58 -16.01 8.10
C GLU A 2 -13.70 -17.16 7.08
N GLY A 3 -12.56 -17.60 6.51
CA GLY A 3 -12.50 -18.64 5.48
C GLY A 3 -12.87 -18.17 4.07
N SER A 4 -13.04 -16.87 3.83
CA SER A 4 -13.37 -16.35 2.50
C SER A 4 -12.21 -16.52 1.52
N GLY A 5 -10.96 -16.36 1.97
CA GLY A 5 -9.76 -16.56 1.15
C GLY A 5 -9.63 -18.00 0.69
N THR A 6 -9.75 -18.95 1.61
CA THR A 6 -9.72 -20.40 1.30
C THR A 6 -10.80 -20.79 0.29
N LYS A 7 -12.05 -20.33 0.50
CA LYS A 7 -13.16 -20.62 -0.42
C LYS A 7 -12.92 -20.08 -1.82
N ALA A 8 -12.39 -18.86 -1.93
CA ALA A 8 -12.10 -18.26 -3.24
C ALA A 8 -10.97 -18.99 -3.96
N ALA A 9 -9.91 -19.40 -3.24
CA ALA A 9 -8.83 -20.22 -3.79
C ALA A 9 -9.36 -21.55 -4.32
N MET A 10 -10.14 -22.29 -3.52
CA MET A 10 -10.74 -23.56 -3.93
C MET A 10 -11.61 -23.40 -5.17
N HIS A 11 -12.47 -22.37 -5.22
CA HIS A 11 -13.32 -22.14 -6.39
C HIS A 11 -12.54 -21.84 -7.66
N LEU A 12 -11.44 -21.08 -7.57
CA LEU A 12 -10.54 -20.83 -8.70
C LEU A 12 -9.89 -22.13 -9.20
N ASP A 13 -9.46 -22.99 -8.27
CA ASP A 13 -8.82 -24.26 -8.58
C ASP A 13 -9.82 -25.25 -9.18
N GLU A 14 -11.05 -25.33 -8.68
CA GLU A 14 -12.15 -26.13 -9.24
C GLU A 14 -12.42 -25.75 -10.70
N MET A 15 -12.56 -24.44 -10.99
CA MET A 15 -12.78 -23.97 -12.37
C MET A 15 -11.65 -24.41 -13.31
N ASN A 16 -10.41 -24.38 -12.86
CA ASN A 16 -9.26 -24.81 -13.67
C ASN A 16 -9.23 -26.35 -13.84
N THR A 17 -9.61 -27.11 -12.80
CA THR A 17 -9.77 -28.58 -12.89
C THR A 17 -10.85 -28.99 -13.90
N GLU A 18 -11.90 -28.18 -14.06
CA GLU A 18 -12.93 -28.37 -15.10
C GLU A 18 -12.46 -28.02 -16.53
N GLY A 19 -11.18 -27.68 -16.70
CA GLY A 19 -10.57 -27.35 -17.98
C GLY A 19 -10.66 -25.90 -18.40
N ARG A 20 -11.08 -25.01 -17.51
CA ARG A 20 -11.01 -23.55 -17.73
C ARG A 20 -9.58 -23.08 -17.49
N ASN A 21 -9.08 -22.19 -18.33
CA ASN A 21 -7.75 -21.61 -18.19
C ASN A 21 -7.88 -20.20 -17.59
N ILE A 22 -8.05 -20.12 -16.27
CA ILE A 22 -8.29 -18.86 -15.54
C ILE A 22 -7.13 -18.62 -14.60
N THR A 23 -6.49 -17.46 -14.73
CA THR A 23 -5.54 -16.94 -13.74
C THR A 23 -6.17 -15.77 -13.02
N GLY A 24 -6.27 -15.87 -11.71
CA GLY A 24 -6.72 -14.79 -10.83
C GLY A 24 -5.58 -13.84 -10.48
N THR A 25 -5.93 -12.62 -10.13
CA THR A 25 -4.98 -11.67 -9.51
C THR A 25 -5.63 -11.01 -8.30
N SER A 26 -4.87 -10.74 -7.25
CA SER A 26 -5.38 -10.15 -6.03
C SER A 26 -4.41 -9.14 -5.43
N HIS A 27 -4.98 -8.19 -4.68
CA HIS A 27 -4.21 -7.32 -3.79
C HIS A 27 -3.42 -8.16 -2.79
N THR A 28 -2.26 -7.65 -2.39
CA THR A 28 -1.39 -8.37 -1.44
C THR A 28 -1.66 -7.98 0.01
N ARG A 29 -2.25 -6.81 0.23
CA ARG A 29 -2.55 -6.24 1.54
C ARG A 29 -3.75 -5.30 1.46
N GLY A 30 -4.18 -4.78 2.63
CA GLY A 30 -5.27 -3.82 2.71
C GLY A 30 -5.01 -2.58 1.86
N SER A 31 -5.86 -2.37 0.87
CA SER A 31 -5.79 -1.28 -0.10
C SER A 31 -6.98 -0.35 0.06
N GLY A 32 -6.74 0.95 -0.14
CA GLY A 32 -7.78 1.96 -0.08
C GLY A 32 -7.24 3.38 0.06
N TYR A 33 -8.10 4.29 0.48
CA TYR A 33 -7.75 5.69 0.59
C TYR A 33 -6.88 5.98 1.80
N MET A 34 -5.78 6.68 1.57
CA MET A 34 -4.94 7.26 2.60
C MET A 34 -5.34 8.71 2.87
N PHE A 35 -5.28 9.09 4.12
CA PHE A 35 -5.50 10.44 4.57
C PHE A 35 -4.63 10.76 5.78
N GLY A 36 -4.56 12.02 6.12
CA GLY A 36 -3.74 12.52 7.21
C GLY A 36 -3.54 14.02 7.09
N LEU A 37 -2.80 14.62 8.02
CA LEU A 37 -2.64 16.05 8.08
C LEU A 37 -1.96 16.65 6.83
N GLN A 38 -1.07 15.89 6.20
CA GLN A 38 -0.39 16.29 4.97
C GLN A 38 -1.25 16.12 3.69
N ALA A 39 -2.35 15.38 3.78
CA ALA A 39 -3.18 15.00 2.63
C ALA A 39 -4.65 15.43 2.82
N GLY A 40 -5.59 14.61 2.34
CA GLY A 40 -7.01 14.84 2.56
C GLY A 40 -7.43 14.63 4.01
N LEU A 41 -8.48 15.32 4.43
CA LEU A 41 -9.11 15.16 5.73
C LEU A 41 -10.57 14.75 5.51
N PRO A 42 -11.01 13.56 5.96
CA PRO A 42 -12.33 13.01 5.64
C PRO A 42 -13.45 13.56 6.53
N VAL A 43 -13.17 14.55 7.36
CA VAL A 43 -14.10 15.12 8.33
C VAL A 43 -14.72 16.40 7.76
N GLN A 44 -16.00 16.60 7.95
CA GLN A 44 -16.75 17.80 7.53
C GLN A 44 -17.01 18.69 8.74
N GLY A 45 -17.04 19.99 8.52
CA GLY A 45 -17.34 20.99 9.53
C GLY A 45 -16.61 22.31 9.25
N PRO A 46 -17.13 23.45 9.71
CA PRO A 46 -16.55 24.78 9.44
C PRO A 46 -15.08 24.90 9.87
N THR A 47 -14.73 24.38 11.06
CA THR A 47 -13.35 24.41 11.56
C THR A 47 -12.45 23.44 10.82
N TRP A 48 -12.97 22.28 10.41
CA TRP A 48 -12.26 21.34 9.53
C TRP A 48 -12.01 21.92 8.14
N ASP A 49 -12.94 22.75 7.61
CA ASP A 49 -12.74 23.47 6.35
C ASP A 49 -11.61 24.49 6.47
N VAL A 50 -11.60 25.28 7.56
CA VAL A 50 -10.50 26.20 7.87
C VAL A 50 -9.16 25.46 7.99
N LEU A 51 -9.16 24.28 8.60
CA LEU A 51 -7.95 23.44 8.67
C LEU A 51 -7.49 22.98 7.30
N ARG A 52 -8.41 22.58 6.42
CA ARG A 52 -8.13 22.12 5.04
C ARG A 52 -7.50 23.18 4.15
N GLU A 53 -7.89 24.45 4.31
CA GLU A 53 -7.36 25.58 3.55
C GLU A 53 -5.91 25.95 3.91
N LYS A 54 -5.44 25.51 5.08
CA LYS A 54 -4.05 25.79 5.52
C LYS A 54 -3.06 24.88 4.78
N ASP A 55 -1.86 25.40 4.56
CA ASP A 55 -0.71 24.59 4.18
C ASP A 55 -0.32 23.61 5.32
N PHE A 56 0.56 22.68 5.03
CA PHE A 56 0.95 21.66 6.00
C PHE A 56 1.47 22.22 7.32
N LYS A 57 2.31 23.29 7.28
CA LYS A 57 2.84 23.94 8.48
C LYS A 57 1.72 24.62 9.28
N GLY A 58 0.80 25.26 8.58
CA GLY A 58 -0.38 25.89 9.19
C GLY A 58 -1.31 24.87 9.84
N ARG A 59 -1.52 23.70 9.20
CA ARG A 59 -2.30 22.58 9.78
C ARG A 59 -1.62 22.05 11.05
N LEU A 60 -0.32 21.79 10.98
CA LEU A 60 0.44 21.30 12.15
C LEU A 60 0.41 22.30 13.31
N LYS A 61 0.55 23.60 13.02
CA LYS A 61 0.41 24.64 14.03
C LYS A 61 -1.00 24.67 14.64
N ALA A 62 -2.03 24.57 13.81
CA ALA A 62 -3.43 24.64 14.25
C ALA A 62 -3.80 23.47 15.17
N ILE A 63 -3.36 22.24 14.87
CA ILE A 63 -3.64 21.09 15.74
C ILE A 63 -2.82 21.07 17.04
N ASN A 64 -1.87 21.97 17.21
CA ASN A 64 -1.17 22.21 18.49
C ASN A 64 -1.80 23.33 19.32
N ASP A 65 -2.91 23.91 18.87
CA ASP A 65 -3.74 24.84 19.62
C ASP A 65 -4.91 24.08 20.26
N ASP A 66 -4.94 24.03 21.57
CA ASP A 66 -5.93 23.22 22.30
C ASP A 66 -7.36 23.70 22.05
N THR A 67 -7.61 25.01 22.04
CA THR A 67 -8.94 25.59 21.79
C THR A 67 -9.43 25.26 20.37
N PHE A 68 -8.53 25.31 19.38
CA PHE A 68 -8.84 24.91 18.01
C PHE A 68 -9.16 23.43 17.92
N CYS A 69 -8.40 22.58 18.63
CA CYS A 69 -8.64 21.15 18.69
C CYS A 69 -9.96 20.78 19.37
N GLU A 70 -10.32 21.45 20.48
CA GLU A 70 -11.62 21.25 21.14
C GLU A 70 -12.78 21.50 20.18
N THR A 71 -12.68 22.54 19.35
CA THR A 71 -13.70 22.85 18.33
C THR A 71 -13.74 21.78 17.23
N LEU A 72 -12.57 21.33 16.73
CA LEU A 72 -12.51 20.22 15.76
C LEU A 72 -13.16 18.94 16.30
N VAL A 73 -12.88 18.61 17.55
CA VAL A 73 -13.46 17.43 18.22
C VAL A 73 -14.97 17.59 18.41
N ALA A 74 -15.44 18.75 18.81
CA ALA A 74 -16.87 19.03 18.95
C ALA A 74 -17.62 18.86 17.63
N GLU A 75 -17.10 19.43 16.54
CA GLU A 75 -17.67 19.23 15.19
C GLU A 75 -17.63 17.76 14.73
N ALA A 76 -16.55 17.05 15.05
CA ALA A 76 -16.42 15.63 14.69
C ALA A 76 -17.38 14.72 15.47
N ARG A 77 -17.94 15.16 16.59
CA ARG A 77 -18.97 14.43 17.35
C ARG A 77 -20.37 14.54 16.75
N GLU A 78 -20.56 15.51 15.83
CA GLU A 78 -21.85 15.66 15.15
C GLU A 78 -22.14 14.47 14.24
N PRO A 79 -23.41 14.02 14.14
CA PRO A 79 -23.80 12.94 13.23
C PRO A 79 -23.41 13.26 11.79
N LYS A 80 -22.81 12.26 11.10
CA LYS A 80 -22.37 12.37 9.69
C LYS A 80 -21.20 13.33 9.44
N SER A 81 -20.51 13.80 10.45
CA SER A 81 -19.30 14.62 10.31
C SER A 81 -18.18 13.90 9.56
N CYS A 82 -18.16 12.56 9.58
CA CYS A 82 -17.19 11.75 8.85
C CYS A 82 -17.90 10.82 7.86
N GLY A 83 -17.52 10.92 6.58
CA GLY A 83 -18.14 10.17 5.48
C GLY A 83 -17.55 8.77 5.25
N ILE A 84 -16.56 8.33 6.05
CA ILE A 84 -15.89 7.04 5.88
C ILE A 84 -16.17 6.10 7.06
N PRO A 85 -16.16 4.77 6.85
CA PRO A 85 -16.36 3.78 7.90
C PRO A 85 -15.12 3.65 8.78
N LEU A 86 -15.08 4.37 9.90
CA LEU A 86 -13.93 4.48 10.80
C LEU A 86 -13.43 3.12 11.35
N GLN A 87 -14.31 2.12 11.44
CA GLN A 87 -13.97 0.75 11.81
C GLN A 87 -13.11 0.02 10.75
N LYS A 88 -12.94 0.62 9.57
CA LYS A 88 -12.04 0.14 8.51
C LYS A 88 -10.82 1.05 8.33
N VAL A 89 -10.60 1.98 9.23
CA VAL A 89 -9.47 2.91 9.19
C VAL A 89 -8.38 2.42 10.14
N TYR A 90 -7.15 2.35 9.63
CA TYR A 90 -5.98 1.89 10.37
C TYR A 90 -4.87 2.94 10.29
N PHE A 91 -4.22 3.19 11.40
CA PHE A 91 -3.02 4.01 11.45
C PHE A 91 -1.83 3.21 10.90
N LEU A 92 -1.00 3.81 10.04
CA LEU A 92 0.12 3.13 9.40
C LEU A 92 1.42 3.14 10.24
N GLY A 93 1.34 3.52 11.52
CA GLY A 93 2.47 3.49 12.44
C GLY A 93 3.35 4.74 12.37
N PHE A 94 4.40 4.74 13.19
CA PHE A 94 5.39 5.82 13.30
C PHE A 94 6.73 5.46 12.67
N ASP A 95 6.95 4.18 12.36
CA ASP A 95 8.20 3.67 11.82
C ASP A 95 8.37 4.01 10.34
N ASP A 96 9.59 3.84 9.83
CA ASP A 96 9.90 4.04 8.41
C ASP A 96 9.09 3.12 7.48
N ALA A 97 8.69 1.94 7.95
CA ALA A 97 7.84 1.00 7.22
C ALA A 97 6.37 1.13 7.70
N PRO A 98 5.39 1.08 6.78
CA PRO A 98 3.98 1.13 7.15
C PRO A 98 3.54 -0.14 7.85
N GLU A 99 2.76 0.02 8.93
CA GLU A 99 2.19 -1.08 9.68
C GLU A 99 0.89 -1.57 9.05
N HIS A 100 1.00 -2.58 8.16
CA HIS A 100 -0.17 -3.19 7.54
C HIS A 100 -0.84 -4.26 8.41
N ASN A 101 -0.16 -4.73 9.44
CA ASN A 101 -0.63 -5.80 10.32
C ASN A 101 -1.21 -5.28 11.64
N SER A 102 -1.54 -3.98 11.71
CA SER A 102 -2.19 -3.41 12.88
C SER A 102 -3.46 -4.19 13.24
N ALA A 103 -3.48 -4.68 14.47
CA ALA A 103 -4.62 -5.44 15.00
C ALA A 103 -5.81 -4.52 15.35
N GLN A 104 -5.57 -3.22 15.54
CA GLN A 104 -6.57 -2.26 15.98
C GLN A 104 -6.85 -1.21 14.90
N ASN A 105 -8.13 -1.06 14.56
CA ASN A 105 -8.60 0.06 13.77
C ASN A 105 -8.70 1.35 14.63
N LEU A 106 -8.98 2.49 14.00
CA LEU A 106 -9.02 3.78 14.68
C LEU A 106 -10.05 3.82 15.83
N ILE A 107 -11.19 3.15 15.68
CA ILE A 107 -12.22 3.08 16.75
C ILE A 107 -11.73 2.27 17.94
N GLU A 108 -11.03 1.17 17.70
CA GLU A 108 -10.48 0.32 18.76
C GLU A 108 -9.33 1.01 19.49
N LEU A 109 -8.43 1.70 18.75
CA LEU A 109 -7.40 2.55 19.33
C LEU A 109 -7.98 3.63 20.23
N SER A 110 -9.05 4.30 19.77
CA SER A 110 -9.72 5.36 20.52
C SER A 110 -10.37 4.84 21.81
N LYS A 111 -11.06 3.70 21.72
CA LYS A 111 -11.65 3.04 22.89
C LYS A 111 -10.59 2.65 23.92
N SER A 112 -9.46 2.09 23.47
CA SER A 112 -8.35 1.70 24.35
C SER A 112 -7.73 2.89 25.06
N ALA A 113 -7.74 4.08 24.44
CA ALA A 113 -7.24 5.33 25.01
C ALA A 113 -8.29 6.10 25.84
N GLY A 114 -9.56 5.70 25.80
CA GLY A 114 -10.66 6.45 26.40
C GLY A 114 -10.98 7.76 25.70
N GLU A 115 -10.66 7.84 24.42
CA GLU A 115 -10.77 9.04 23.57
C GLU A 115 -11.92 8.91 22.57
N HIS A 116 -12.40 10.04 22.04
CA HIS A 116 -13.16 10.06 20.80
C HIS A 116 -12.19 9.81 19.63
N TRP A 117 -12.67 9.21 18.53
CA TRP A 117 -11.82 8.88 17.38
C TRP A 117 -11.08 10.11 16.81
N SER A 118 -11.67 11.29 16.86
CA SER A 118 -11.03 12.53 16.38
C SER A 118 -9.94 13.01 17.31
N GLU A 119 -10.06 12.80 18.63
CA GLU A 119 -9.01 13.07 19.59
C GLU A 119 -7.80 12.17 19.32
N THR A 120 -8.04 10.86 19.11
CA THR A 120 -6.99 9.92 18.74
C THR A 120 -6.33 10.30 17.39
N PHE A 121 -7.13 10.68 16.38
CA PHE A 121 -6.61 11.14 15.10
C PHE A 121 -5.70 12.37 15.25
N LEU A 122 -6.12 13.37 16.00
CA LEU A 122 -5.35 14.60 16.25
C LEU A 122 -4.10 14.31 17.07
N ARG A 123 -4.18 13.46 18.08
CA ARG A 123 -3.03 13.04 18.89
C ARG A 123 -1.99 12.32 18.04
N LEU A 124 -2.37 11.28 17.30
CA LEU A 124 -1.45 10.53 16.43
C LEU A 124 -0.85 11.43 15.33
N SER A 125 -1.62 12.40 14.83
CA SER A 125 -1.12 13.42 13.90
C SER A 125 -0.08 14.33 14.54
N ARG A 126 -0.25 14.73 15.79
CA ARG A 126 0.74 15.51 16.55
C ARG A 126 2.01 14.70 16.84
N ASP A 127 1.84 13.49 17.37
CA ASP A 127 2.92 12.58 17.75
C ASP A 127 3.83 12.22 16.55
N SER A 128 3.26 12.19 15.35
CA SER A 128 3.99 12.00 14.10
C SER A 128 4.48 13.27 13.42
N ASN A 129 4.45 14.41 14.09
CA ASN A 129 4.74 15.72 13.50
C ASN A 129 3.96 15.99 12.19
N GLY A 130 2.73 15.52 12.12
CA GLY A 130 1.83 15.67 10.97
C GLY A 130 2.05 14.69 9.84
N HIS A 131 3.06 13.82 9.91
CA HIS A 131 3.37 12.86 8.85
C HIS A 131 2.62 11.53 8.97
N GLY A 132 1.91 11.31 10.08
CA GLY A 132 1.12 10.10 10.29
C GLY A 132 0.04 9.91 9.21
N LEU A 133 -0.02 8.71 8.67
CA LEU A 133 -0.98 8.33 7.66
C LEU A 133 -1.98 7.32 8.21
N PHE A 134 -3.21 7.49 7.76
CA PHE A 134 -4.32 6.58 8.03
C PHE A 134 -4.80 5.99 6.73
N ASN A 135 -5.05 4.68 6.72
CA ASN A 135 -5.55 3.97 5.56
C ASN A 135 -6.98 3.48 5.81
N TRP A 136 -7.94 4.00 5.05
CA TRP A 136 -9.26 3.39 4.96
C TRP A 136 -9.17 2.18 4.03
N ARG A 137 -9.05 0.99 4.60
CA ARG A 137 -8.95 -0.29 3.86
C ARG A 137 -10.31 -0.66 3.27
N MET A 138 -10.47 -0.43 1.99
CA MET A 138 -11.68 -0.78 1.23
C MET A 138 -11.66 -2.24 0.81
N PHE A 139 -10.49 -2.73 0.42
CA PHE A 139 -10.26 -4.07 -0.12
C PHE A 139 -9.17 -4.79 0.68
N ALA A 140 -9.21 -6.12 0.68
CA ALA A 140 -8.16 -7.00 1.21
C ALA A 140 -7.68 -6.64 2.64
N GLY A 141 -8.60 -6.21 3.50
CA GLY A 141 -8.30 -5.71 4.85
C GLY A 141 -7.84 -6.78 5.84
N ASN A 142 -8.00 -8.06 5.54
CA ASN A 142 -7.60 -9.19 6.39
C ASN A 142 -6.43 -9.93 5.73
N LEU A 143 -5.21 -9.78 6.31
CA LEU A 143 -3.99 -10.38 5.76
C LEU A 143 -3.98 -11.91 5.84
N LYS A 144 -4.61 -12.49 6.86
CA LYS A 144 -4.73 -13.96 6.94
C LYS A 144 -5.55 -14.50 5.78
N GLU A 145 -6.72 -13.91 5.51
CA GLU A 145 -7.58 -14.31 4.39
C GLU A 145 -6.89 -14.11 3.03
N GLN A 146 -6.05 -13.06 2.91
CA GLN A 146 -5.22 -12.86 1.72
C GLN A 146 -4.15 -13.95 1.58
N GLY A 147 -3.49 -14.32 2.67
CA GLY A 147 -2.54 -15.44 2.67
C GLY A 147 -3.21 -16.76 2.29
N ASP A 148 -4.39 -17.05 2.86
CA ASP A 148 -5.18 -18.25 2.54
C ASP A 148 -5.63 -18.26 1.05
N LEU A 149 -5.96 -17.11 0.48
CA LEU A 149 -6.29 -16.97 -0.93
C LEU A 149 -5.09 -17.32 -1.84
N PHE A 150 -3.88 -16.95 -1.43
CA PHE A 150 -2.64 -17.27 -2.15
C PHE A 150 -2.23 -18.75 -2.10
N ALA A 151 -2.98 -19.62 -1.43
CA ALA A 151 -2.77 -21.05 -1.49
C ALA A 151 -3.03 -21.61 -2.91
N SER A 152 -3.89 -20.97 -3.72
CA SER A 152 -4.08 -21.34 -5.12
C SER A 152 -2.85 -21.00 -5.97
N GLU A 153 -2.36 -21.97 -6.73
CA GLU A 153 -1.30 -21.74 -7.73
C GLU A 153 -1.81 -20.97 -8.96
N ASN A 154 -3.12 -20.91 -9.17
CA ASN A 154 -3.77 -20.17 -10.25
C ASN A 154 -3.97 -18.68 -9.93
N LEU A 155 -3.48 -18.22 -8.77
CA LEU A 155 -3.55 -16.82 -8.35
C LEU A 155 -2.16 -16.19 -8.34
N ILE A 156 -2.02 -15.04 -9.00
CA ILE A 156 -0.82 -14.21 -8.93
C ILE A 156 -1.06 -12.96 -8.07
N PRO A 157 -0.07 -12.54 -7.29
CA PRO A 157 -0.14 -11.29 -6.54
C PRO A 157 0.02 -10.09 -7.48
N GLY A 158 -0.69 -9.02 -7.20
CA GLY A 158 -0.61 -7.79 -7.99
C GLY A 158 -1.64 -6.76 -7.58
N LEU A 159 -1.92 -5.84 -8.48
CA LEU A 159 -2.96 -4.83 -8.33
C LEU A 159 -2.80 -3.96 -7.07
N GLY A 160 -1.80 -3.10 -7.10
CA GLY A 160 -1.61 -2.12 -6.03
C GLY A 160 -2.47 -0.86 -6.20
N ASP A 161 -3.34 -0.77 -7.20
CA ASP A 161 -4.11 0.44 -7.54
C ASP A 161 -3.30 1.74 -7.64
N VAL A 162 -2.00 1.61 -7.72
CA VAL A 162 -1.07 2.71 -7.91
C VAL A 162 -1.35 3.40 -9.24
N GLY A 163 -1.53 4.71 -9.19
CA GLY A 163 -1.92 5.50 -10.37
C GLY A 163 -3.41 5.81 -10.46
N ALA A 164 -4.27 5.11 -9.72
CA ALA A 164 -5.63 5.54 -9.48
C ALA A 164 -5.64 6.51 -8.29
N HIS A 165 -6.31 7.66 -8.41
CA HIS A 165 -6.38 8.64 -7.31
C HIS A 165 -5.01 8.94 -6.66
N VAL A 166 -4.04 9.35 -7.46
CA VAL A 166 -2.60 9.45 -7.10
C VAL A 166 -2.29 10.20 -5.80
N SER A 167 -3.17 11.10 -5.37
CA SER A 167 -3.05 11.83 -4.09
C SER A 167 -3.76 11.15 -2.91
N GLN A 168 -4.34 9.96 -3.12
CA GLN A 168 -5.15 9.26 -2.12
C GLN A 168 -4.81 7.77 -1.99
N ILE A 169 -4.29 7.13 -3.04
CA ILE A 169 -3.96 5.69 -3.04
C ILE A 169 -2.48 5.50 -3.31
N MET A 170 -1.83 4.67 -2.50
CA MET A 170 -0.44 4.28 -2.72
C MET A 170 -0.21 2.84 -2.27
N ASP A 171 -0.26 1.93 -3.22
CA ASP A 171 0.02 0.51 -3.03
C ASP A 171 1.22 0.05 -3.87
N GLY A 172 2.11 0.98 -4.20
CA GLY A 172 3.32 0.72 -5.01
C GLY A 172 4.30 -0.23 -4.35
N GLY A 173 4.26 -0.35 -3.03
CA GLY A 173 5.11 -1.24 -2.24
C GLY A 173 4.72 -2.72 -2.25
N TRP A 174 3.64 -3.12 -2.96
CA TRP A 174 3.09 -4.48 -2.89
C TRP A 174 4.10 -5.61 -3.13
N ALA A 175 5.04 -5.44 -4.07
CA ALA A 175 6.07 -6.44 -4.34
C ALA A 175 7.07 -6.57 -3.20
N SER A 176 7.47 -5.45 -2.59
CA SER A 176 8.32 -5.44 -1.39
C SER A 176 7.59 -6.07 -0.20
N PHE A 177 6.28 -5.82 -0.07
CA PHE A 177 5.44 -6.42 0.96
C PHE A 177 5.35 -7.94 0.84
N ILE A 178 5.28 -8.49 -0.38
CA ILE A 178 5.35 -9.95 -0.57
C ILE A 178 6.64 -10.52 0.00
N LEU A 179 7.78 -9.90 -0.32
CA LEU A 179 9.08 -10.37 0.13
C LEU A 179 9.29 -10.21 1.65
N SER A 180 8.78 -9.12 2.24
CA SER A 180 8.87 -8.91 3.68
C SER A 180 7.86 -9.77 4.44
N HIS A 181 6.58 -9.64 4.12
CA HIS A 181 5.50 -10.26 4.90
C HIS A 181 5.28 -11.73 4.55
N TYR A 182 4.98 -12.05 3.28
CA TYR A 182 4.61 -13.42 2.91
C TYR A 182 5.79 -14.38 2.79
N VAL A 183 7.01 -13.87 2.55
CA VAL A 183 8.20 -14.73 2.56
C VAL A 183 8.88 -14.73 3.92
N ARG A 184 9.30 -13.54 4.43
CA ARG A 184 10.16 -13.46 5.62
C ARG A 184 9.41 -13.62 6.92
N GLU A 185 8.23 -13.00 7.08
CA GLU A 185 7.53 -12.96 8.37
C GLU A 185 6.59 -14.14 8.57
N THR A 186 5.80 -14.50 7.56
CA THR A 186 4.76 -15.52 7.69
C THR A 186 5.08 -16.84 7.02
N GLY A 187 6.00 -16.86 6.05
CA GLY A 187 6.37 -18.09 5.32
C GLY A 187 5.23 -18.65 4.44
N VAL A 188 4.25 -17.84 4.07
CA VAL A 188 3.20 -18.23 3.10
C VAL A 188 3.81 -18.64 1.78
N PHE A 189 4.88 -17.95 1.36
CA PHE A 189 5.68 -18.30 0.19
C PHE A 189 7.11 -18.64 0.58
N THR A 190 7.71 -19.58 -0.12
CA THR A 190 9.16 -19.64 -0.24
C THR A 190 9.65 -18.48 -1.14
N LEU A 191 10.90 -18.04 -0.97
CA LEU A 191 11.46 -16.99 -1.83
C LEU A 191 11.39 -17.33 -3.33
N PRO A 192 11.79 -18.53 -3.78
CA PRO A 192 11.66 -18.91 -5.20
C PRO A 192 10.22 -18.86 -5.71
N GLU A 193 9.26 -19.28 -4.90
CA GLU A 193 7.84 -19.26 -5.27
C GLU A 193 7.33 -17.82 -5.41
N ALA A 194 7.61 -16.95 -4.43
CA ALA A 194 7.24 -15.53 -4.51
C ALA A 194 7.80 -14.86 -5.76
N ILE A 195 9.09 -15.10 -6.06
CA ILE A 195 9.73 -14.56 -7.27
C ILE A 195 9.05 -15.10 -8.53
N LYS A 196 8.79 -16.41 -8.62
CA LYS A 196 8.08 -17.03 -9.75
C LYS A 196 6.72 -16.37 -9.98
N ARG A 197 5.91 -16.20 -8.91
CA ARG A 197 4.57 -15.59 -8.97
C ARG A 197 4.58 -14.10 -9.33
N MET A 198 5.70 -13.41 -9.16
CA MET A 198 5.86 -12.00 -9.54
C MET A 198 6.56 -11.82 -10.90
N THR A 199 7.09 -12.88 -11.50
CA THR A 199 7.90 -12.77 -12.73
C THR A 199 7.49 -13.75 -13.82
N ALA A 200 7.81 -15.04 -13.66
CA ALA A 200 7.58 -16.05 -14.68
C ALA A 200 6.08 -16.27 -14.94
N ASP A 201 5.27 -16.34 -13.90
CA ASP A 201 3.83 -16.60 -14.03
C ASP A 201 3.10 -15.46 -14.75
N PRO A 202 3.23 -14.17 -14.35
CA PRO A 202 2.61 -13.08 -15.11
C PRO A 202 3.18 -12.96 -16.53
N ALA A 203 4.47 -13.23 -16.76
CA ALA A 203 5.03 -13.24 -18.11
C ALA A 203 4.36 -14.31 -19.00
N ALA A 204 4.13 -15.49 -18.44
CA ALA A 204 3.43 -16.57 -19.14
C ALA A 204 1.97 -16.21 -19.46
N VAL A 205 1.24 -15.62 -18.48
CA VAL A 205 -0.16 -15.22 -18.64
C VAL A 205 -0.35 -14.21 -19.78
N ILE A 206 0.56 -13.23 -19.89
CA ILE A 206 0.50 -12.22 -20.97
C ILE A 206 1.29 -12.61 -22.23
N GLY A 207 1.81 -13.82 -22.29
CA GLY A 207 2.46 -14.37 -23.49
C GLY A 207 3.88 -13.89 -23.75
N LEU A 208 4.59 -13.33 -22.77
CA LEU A 208 6.00 -12.92 -22.91
C LEU A 208 6.91 -14.16 -22.85
N LYS A 209 7.63 -14.42 -23.94
CA LYS A 209 8.45 -15.63 -24.07
C LYS A 209 9.93 -15.42 -23.78
N ASP A 210 10.37 -14.16 -23.70
CA ASP A 210 11.78 -13.76 -23.64
C ASP A 210 12.23 -13.17 -22.29
N ARG A 211 11.34 -13.21 -21.26
CA ARG A 211 11.58 -12.62 -19.93
C ARG A 211 10.85 -13.36 -18.82
N GLY A 212 11.02 -12.91 -17.56
CA GLY A 212 10.42 -13.54 -16.38
C GLY A 212 11.25 -14.67 -15.78
N THR A 213 12.34 -15.08 -16.45
CA THR A 213 13.22 -16.17 -16.00
C THR A 213 14.69 -15.84 -16.32
N LEU A 214 15.59 -16.14 -15.38
CA LEU A 214 17.04 -16.00 -15.60
C LEU A 214 17.56 -17.23 -16.36
N LYS A 215 17.75 -17.09 -17.68
CA LYS A 215 18.24 -18.15 -18.55
C LYS A 215 18.99 -17.53 -19.74
N THR A 216 20.02 -18.23 -20.21
CA THR A 216 20.75 -17.84 -21.43
C THR A 216 19.80 -17.64 -22.61
N GLY A 217 19.92 -16.53 -23.32
CA GLY A 217 19.07 -16.14 -24.44
C GLY A 217 17.83 -15.31 -24.04
N MET A 218 17.53 -15.17 -22.76
CA MET A 218 16.46 -14.30 -22.26
C MET A 218 16.92 -12.85 -22.10
N LYS A 219 15.96 -11.93 -22.05
CA LYS A 219 16.23 -10.53 -21.73
C LYS A 219 16.78 -10.41 -20.32
N ALA A 220 17.78 -9.57 -20.15
CA ALA A 220 18.40 -9.31 -18.85
C ALA A 220 17.60 -8.23 -18.10
N ASP A 221 16.40 -8.58 -17.63
CA ASP A 221 15.56 -7.80 -16.74
C ASP A 221 15.71 -8.41 -15.34
N ILE A 222 16.52 -7.78 -14.47
CA ILE A 222 17.04 -8.39 -13.25
C ILE A 222 16.92 -7.42 -12.09
N ASN A 223 16.41 -7.88 -10.95
CA ASN A 223 16.51 -7.17 -9.67
C ASN A 223 17.58 -7.84 -8.79
N VAL A 224 18.47 -7.02 -8.24
CA VAL A 224 19.47 -7.42 -7.26
C VAL A 224 19.06 -6.87 -5.90
N PHE A 225 18.83 -7.74 -4.94
CA PHE A 225 18.33 -7.34 -3.62
C PHE A 225 18.82 -8.28 -2.52
N LYS A 226 18.70 -7.82 -1.27
CA LYS A 226 18.95 -8.61 -0.06
C LYS A 226 17.59 -8.99 0.55
N PRO A 227 17.18 -10.26 0.50
CA PRO A 227 15.86 -10.68 0.97
C PRO A 227 15.56 -10.30 2.43
N GLU A 228 16.59 -10.33 3.28
CA GLU A 228 16.50 -9.97 4.69
C GLU A 228 16.29 -8.48 4.96
N GLU A 229 16.65 -7.62 4.01
CA GLU A 229 16.53 -6.16 4.13
C GLU A 229 15.31 -5.58 3.39
N VAL A 230 14.72 -6.36 2.45
CA VAL A 230 13.60 -5.82 1.63
C VAL A 230 12.42 -5.43 2.51
N THR A 231 12.00 -4.19 2.39
CA THR A 231 10.74 -3.70 2.94
C THR A 231 10.26 -2.47 2.15
N GLU A 232 8.97 -2.23 2.13
CA GLU A 232 8.42 -0.95 1.67
C GLU A 232 8.62 0.14 2.73
N LEU A 233 8.69 1.38 2.31
CA LEU A 233 8.78 2.54 3.20
C LEU A 233 7.45 3.27 3.26
N GLN A 234 7.27 4.13 4.27
CA GLN A 234 6.07 4.97 4.37
C GLN A 234 5.86 5.77 3.07
N PRO A 235 4.64 5.84 2.57
CA PRO A 235 4.29 6.73 1.47
C PRO A 235 4.56 8.19 1.83
N VAL A 236 5.05 8.96 0.87
CA VAL A 236 5.33 10.39 1.03
C VAL A 236 4.54 11.17 -0.01
N LEU A 237 3.86 12.23 0.44
CA LEU A 237 3.18 13.15 -0.46
C LEU A 237 4.21 14.11 -1.08
N VAL A 238 4.24 14.20 -2.41
CA VAL A 238 5.07 15.15 -3.16
C VAL A 238 4.21 15.95 -4.12
N ASN A 239 4.65 17.16 -4.46
CA ASN A 239 3.94 18.07 -5.35
C ASN A 239 4.75 18.30 -6.62
N ASP A 240 4.92 17.24 -7.43
CA ASP A 240 5.76 17.25 -8.63
C ASP A 240 4.98 17.08 -9.94
N PHE A 241 3.65 17.09 -9.87
CA PHE A 241 2.79 17.16 -11.06
C PHE A 241 2.65 18.62 -11.57
N PRO A 242 2.24 18.83 -12.83
CA PRO A 242 1.95 20.16 -13.35
C PRO A 242 0.99 20.93 -12.43
N GLY A 243 1.30 22.20 -12.16
CA GLY A 243 0.55 23.03 -11.23
C GLY A 243 0.75 22.65 -9.75
N GLU A 244 1.89 22.02 -9.44
CA GLU A 244 2.23 21.57 -8.07
C GLU A 244 1.17 20.61 -7.49
N ALA A 245 0.47 19.87 -8.36
CA ALA A 245 -0.54 18.92 -7.91
C ALA A 245 0.09 17.76 -7.12
N PRO A 246 -0.57 17.34 -6.01
CA PRO A 246 0.00 16.35 -5.12
C PRO A 246 -0.13 14.93 -5.67
N ARG A 247 0.85 14.10 -5.35
CA ARG A 247 0.77 12.64 -5.46
C ARG A 247 1.55 11.95 -4.36
N TYR A 248 1.17 10.73 -4.04
CA TYR A 248 2.02 9.87 -3.23
C TYR A 248 3.11 9.22 -4.08
N ILE A 249 4.28 9.10 -3.48
CA ILE A 249 5.35 8.20 -3.92
C ILE A 249 5.65 7.23 -2.78
N GLN A 250 6.10 6.02 -3.13
CA GLN A 250 6.55 5.04 -2.14
C GLN A 250 7.87 4.43 -2.60
N LYS A 251 8.86 4.52 -1.75
CA LYS A 251 10.17 3.88 -1.93
C LYS A 251 10.20 2.54 -1.19
N SER A 252 11.23 1.76 -1.47
CA SER A 252 11.57 0.54 -0.73
C SER A 252 13.05 0.52 -0.40
N ARG A 253 13.46 -0.27 0.57
CA ARG A 253 14.87 -0.56 0.87
C ARG A 253 15.19 -2.03 0.58
N GLY A 254 16.47 -2.39 0.60
CA GLY A 254 16.94 -3.74 0.35
C GLY A 254 17.23 -4.06 -1.13
N PHE A 255 16.77 -3.22 -2.07
CA PHE A 255 17.12 -3.35 -3.49
C PHE A 255 18.44 -2.62 -3.78
N LYS A 256 19.36 -3.33 -4.43
CA LYS A 256 20.67 -2.80 -4.84
C LYS A 256 20.66 -2.26 -6.26
N ALA A 257 20.06 -3.01 -7.19
CA ALA A 257 19.98 -2.58 -8.57
C ALA A 257 18.74 -3.15 -9.25
N THR A 258 18.17 -2.37 -10.17
CA THR A 258 17.21 -2.82 -11.17
C THR A 258 17.83 -2.67 -12.54
N ILE A 259 17.94 -3.78 -13.25
CA ILE A 259 18.55 -3.88 -14.58
C ILE A 259 17.43 -4.14 -15.58
N VAL A 260 17.43 -3.41 -16.67
CA VAL A 260 16.45 -3.56 -17.77
C VAL A 260 17.22 -3.72 -19.07
N ASN A 261 16.94 -4.78 -19.83
CA ASN A 261 17.69 -5.10 -21.07
C ASN A 261 19.22 -5.03 -20.89
N GLY A 262 19.74 -5.47 -19.74
CA GLY A 262 21.18 -5.49 -19.44
C GLY A 262 21.79 -4.15 -19.01
N GLN A 263 21.01 -3.09 -18.86
CA GLN A 263 21.47 -1.79 -18.38
C GLN A 263 20.92 -1.49 -16.99
N VAL A 264 21.74 -0.95 -16.09
CA VAL A 264 21.33 -0.56 -14.75
C VAL A 264 20.45 0.69 -14.83
N ASN A 265 19.16 0.53 -14.58
CA ASN A 265 18.16 1.61 -14.59
C ASN A 265 17.99 2.28 -13.23
N VAL A 266 18.13 1.51 -12.15
CA VAL A 266 18.09 2.02 -10.77
C VAL A 266 19.28 1.41 -10.03
N LEU A 267 19.97 2.22 -9.25
CA LEU A 267 21.08 1.81 -8.40
C LEU A 267 20.89 2.41 -7.00
N ASP A 268 20.92 1.59 -5.97
CA ASP A 268 20.70 1.98 -4.58
C ASP A 268 19.45 2.88 -4.36
N GLY A 269 18.38 2.56 -5.08
CA GLY A 269 17.09 3.27 -4.99
C GLY A 269 16.98 4.53 -5.85
N GLU A 270 18.06 4.95 -6.52
CA GLU A 270 18.05 6.15 -7.33
C GLU A 270 18.09 5.84 -8.84
N PRO A 271 17.23 6.48 -9.66
CA PRO A 271 17.23 6.29 -11.11
C PRO A 271 18.56 6.72 -11.73
N THR A 272 19.07 5.92 -12.67
CA THR A 272 20.23 6.26 -13.50
C THR A 272 19.80 7.07 -14.75
N ARG A 273 20.76 7.36 -15.63
CA ARG A 273 20.48 7.98 -16.94
C ARG A 273 20.07 6.96 -18.02
N ALA A 274 20.08 5.65 -17.71
CA ALA A 274 19.72 4.61 -18.67
C ALA A 274 18.25 4.76 -19.13
N ARG A 275 18.01 4.42 -20.40
CA ARG A 275 16.69 4.42 -21.03
C ARG A 275 16.52 3.11 -21.81
N ALA A 276 16.72 1.99 -21.10
CA ALA A 276 16.80 0.66 -21.70
C ALA A 276 15.44 0.01 -21.96
N GLY A 277 14.36 0.57 -21.42
CA GLY A 277 13.00 0.08 -21.62
C GLY A 277 12.56 0.15 -23.08
N GLN A 278 11.76 -0.84 -23.50
CA GLN A 278 11.17 -0.92 -24.84
C GLN A 278 9.67 -1.13 -24.73
N VAL A 279 8.89 -0.52 -25.63
CA VAL A 279 7.47 -0.81 -25.76
C VAL A 279 7.30 -2.17 -26.39
N LEU A 280 6.64 -3.09 -25.67
CA LEU A 280 6.31 -4.42 -26.21
C LEU A 280 4.98 -4.32 -26.99
N ARG A 281 4.97 -4.92 -28.18
CA ARG A 281 3.76 -5.01 -29.01
C ARG A 281 3.58 -6.47 -29.42
N HIS A 282 2.36 -6.94 -29.36
CA HIS A 282 1.93 -8.26 -29.82
C HIS A 282 1.32 -8.14 -31.21
#